data_ac5e5ac330fbd82b96737d99ec4fd608
#
_entry.id   ac5e5ac330fbd82b96737d99ec4fd608
#
_cell.length_a   1.000
_cell.length_b   1.000
_cell.length_c   1.000
_cell.angle_alpha   90.00
_cell.angle_beta   90.00
_cell.angle_gamma   90.00
#
_symmetry.space_group_name_H-M   'P 1'
#
loop_
_entity.id
_entity.type
_entity.pdbx_description
1 polymer ?
#
loop_
_entity_poly.entity_id
_entity_poly.type
_entity_poly.pdbx_seq_one_letter_code
_entity_poly.pdbx_strand_id
1 'polypeptide(L)'
;FGLEAAVYQVKISYEQKPYRRSIMQTFGAQVTASPSMSTRAGKDILTKNPNYQGSLGTAISEAIELARTTPNCKYTLGSVLSHVTLHQTIIGLEAEKQMEMAGEYPDIIIGCFGGGSNFGGICFPFMRHSIKEGKKTRYIAAEPASCPKLTRGHFQYDFGDEAGYTPLLPMFTLGHNFAPANIHAGGLRYHGAGVIVSQLLKDGLMEATDIQQLESFDAGCLFAKAEGIIPAPESCHAIAAAINEAKACKESGEEKVILFNLSGH
;
A
#
# COMPACT_ATOMS: atom_id res chain seq x y z
N PHE A 1 7.10 -16.72 -18.99
CA PHE A 1 5.85 -17.47 -18.92
C PHE A 1 5.08 -17.44 -20.26
N GLY A 2 5.60 -16.76 -21.31
CA GLY A 2 4.91 -16.64 -22.60
C GLY A 2 3.62 -15.82 -22.57
N LEU A 3 3.50 -14.89 -21.60
CA LEU A 3 2.37 -13.99 -21.45
C LEU A 3 2.74 -12.58 -21.93
N GLU A 4 1.81 -11.94 -22.64
CA GLU A 4 1.90 -10.51 -22.91
C GLU A 4 1.43 -9.72 -21.69
N ALA A 5 2.12 -8.61 -21.37
CA ALA A 5 1.78 -7.77 -20.25
C ALA A 5 1.51 -6.33 -20.71
N ALA A 6 0.31 -5.81 -20.42
CA ALA A 6 -0.04 -4.41 -20.60
C ALA A 6 -0.17 -3.74 -19.22
N VAL A 7 0.63 -2.70 -18.98
CA VAL A 7 0.69 -2.00 -17.70
C VAL A 7 0.14 -0.59 -17.85
N TYR A 8 -0.88 -0.25 -17.08
CA TYR A 8 -1.35 1.12 -16.90
C TYR A 8 -0.71 1.71 -15.64
N GLN A 9 0.20 2.64 -15.83
CA GLN A 9 0.92 3.29 -14.73
C GLN A 9 0.40 4.71 -14.53
N VAL A 10 0.04 5.08 -13.30
CA VAL A 10 -0.39 6.45 -12.99
C VAL A 10 0.62 7.46 -13.52
N LYS A 11 0.18 8.46 -14.30
CA LYS A 11 1.02 9.40 -15.03
C LYS A 11 2.11 10.04 -14.18
N ILE A 12 1.76 10.54 -13.00
CA ILE A 12 2.75 11.13 -12.10
C ILE A 12 3.85 10.13 -11.69
N SER A 13 3.51 8.85 -11.46
CA SER A 13 4.49 7.80 -11.15
C SER A 13 5.31 7.39 -12.37
N TYR A 14 4.71 7.42 -13.55
CA TYR A 14 5.38 7.18 -14.83
C TYR A 14 6.47 8.22 -15.11
N GLU A 15 6.22 9.47 -14.74
CA GLU A 15 7.16 10.58 -14.88
C GLU A 15 8.22 10.60 -13.78
N GLN A 16 7.82 10.42 -12.50
CA GLN A 16 8.73 10.47 -11.34
C GLN A 16 9.70 9.28 -11.26
N LYS A 17 9.32 8.12 -11.79
CA LYS A 17 10.09 6.88 -11.67
C LYS A 17 10.35 6.22 -13.05
N PRO A 18 11.10 6.87 -13.94
CA PRO A 18 11.31 6.42 -15.32
C PRO A 18 12.02 5.05 -15.42
N TYR A 19 12.87 4.72 -14.44
CA TYR A 19 13.58 3.43 -14.43
C TYR A 19 12.64 2.23 -14.26
N ARG A 20 11.53 2.38 -13.53
CA ARG A 20 10.52 1.30 -13.43
C ARG A 20 9.92 0.97 -14.79
N ARG A 21 9.62 1.99 -15.59
CA ARG A 21 9.17 1.79 -16.97
C ARG A 21 10.22 1.08 -17.82
N SER A 22 11.47 1.51 -17.75
CA SER A 22 12.57 0.89 -18.49
C SER A 22 12.73 -0.60 -18.14
N ILE A 23 12.63 -0.96 -16.86
CA ILE A 23 12.68 -2.36 -16.40
C ILE A 23 11.51 -3.15 -16.98
N MET A 24 10.28 -2.66 -16.87
CA MET A 24 9.09 -3.34 -17.42
C MET A 24 9.21 -3.54 -18.94
N GLN A 25 9.65 -2.52 -19.68
CA GLN A 25 9.86 -2.60 -21.14
C GLN A 25 10.98 -3.56 -21.51
N THR A 26 12.05 -3.63 -20.73
CA THR A 26 13.15 -4.61 -20.93
C THR A 26 12.63 -6.04 -20.84
N PHE A 27 11.64 -6.30 -19.98
CA PHE A 27 10.97 -7.60 -19.90
C PHE A 27 9.80 -7.78 -20.88
N GLY A 28 9.64 -6.86 -21.86
CA GLY A 28 8.67 -6.97 -22.93
C GLY A 28 7.27 -6.44 -22.62
N ALA A 29 7.06 -5.78 -21.47
CA ALA A 29 5.75 -5.21 -21.14
C ALA A 29 5.48 -3.92 -21.95
N GLN A 30 4.23 -3.73 -22.34
CA GLN A 30 3.72 -2.45 -22.85
C GLN A 30 3.32 -1.59 -21.66
N VAL A 31 3.88 -0.38 -21.53
CA VAL A 31 3.62 0.52 -20.41
C VAL A 31 2.96 1.80 -20.90
N THR A 32 1.76 2.06 -20.42
CA THR A 32 0.94 3.22 -20.79
C THR A 32 0.76 4.15 -19.57
N ALA A 33 1.02 5.45 -19.75
CA ALA A 33 0.70 6.44 -18.73
C ALA A 33 -0.83 6.62 -18.62
N SER A 34 -1.36 6.50 -17.40
CA SER A 34 -2.80 6.63 -17.09
C SER A 34 -3.08 7.97 -16.35
N PRO A 35 -4.14 8.73 -16.76
CA PRO A 35 -5.11 8.43 -17.79
C PRO A 35 -4.57 8.54 -19.21
N SER A 36 -5.10 7.70 -20.11
CA SER A 36 -4.66 7.63 -21.51
C SER A 36 -5.81 7.87 -22.49
N MET A 37 -5.47 8.16 -23.73
CA MET A 37 -6.43 8.25 -24.82
C MET A 37 -6.71 6.87 -25.48
N SER A 38 -6.15 5.78 -24.97
CA SER A 38 -6.32 4.43 -25.53
C SER A 38 -7.60 3.74 -25.06
N THR A 39 -8.15 4.15 -23.92
CA THR A 39 -9.35 3.58 -23.31
C THR A 39 -10.50 4.60 -23.28
N ARG A 40 -11.75 4.13 -23.15
CA ARG A 40 -12.90 5.00 -22.96
C ARG A 40 -12.83 5.71 -21.60
N ALA A 41 -12.51 4.96 -20.53
CA ALA A 41 -12.38 5.50 -19.18
C ALA A 41 -11.35 6.65 -19.14
N GLY A 42 -10.17 6.44 -19.73
CA GLY A 42 -9.14 7.48 -19.80
C GLY A 42 -9.58 8.70 -20.60
N LYS A 43 -10.24 8.50 -21.76
CA LYS A 43 -10.80 9.59 -22.58
C LYS A 43 -11.83 10.41 -21.83
N ASP A 44 -12.78 9.75 -21.16
CA ASP A 44 -13.86 10.40 -20.41
C ASP A 44 -13.30 11.25 -19.26
N ILE A 45 -12.29 10.77 -18.57
CA ILE A 45 -11.59 11.47 -17.50
C ILE A 45 -10.82 12.68 -18.05
N LEU A 46 -10.03 12.51 -19.12
CA LEU A 46 -9.24 13.58 -19.74
C LEU A 46 -10.12 14.63 -20.40
N THR A 47 -11.31 14.28 -20.88
CA THR A 47 -12.27 15.23 -21.42
C THR A 47 -12.80 16.16 -20.32
N LYS A 48 -13.02 15.63 -19.11
CA LYS A 48 -13.46 16.42 -17.95
C LYS A 48 -12.33 17.25 -17.34
N ASN A 49 -11.12 16.72 -17.33
CA ASN A 49 -9.92 17.37 -16.78
C ASN A 49 -8.67 17.04 -17.62
N PRO A 50 -8.38 17.84 -18.66
CA PRO A 50 -7.23 17.58 -19.56
C PRO A 50 -5.86 17.52 -18.88
N ASN A 51 -5.70 18.17 -17.73
CA ASN A 51 -4.44 18.25 -16.98
C ASN A 51 -4.36 17.23 -15.81
N TYR A 52 -5.32 16.32 -15.72
CA TYR A 52 -5.38 15.36 -14.64
C TYR A 52 -4.17 14.41 -14.66
N GLN A 53 -3.50 14.31 -13.51
CA GLN A 53 -2.29 13.49 -13.36
C GLN A 53 -2.60 12.02 -13.07
N GLY A 54 -3.87 11.67 -12.96
CA GLY A 54 -4.33 10.33 -12.69
C GLY A 54 -4.26 9.93 -11.21
N SER A 55 -5.01 8.90 -10.91
CA SER A 55 -4.98 8.19 -9.63
C SER A 55 -4.76 6.70 -9.88
N LEU A 56 -4.52 5.92 -8.83
CA LEU A 56 -4.52 4.46 -8.98
C LEU A 56 -5.91 3.96 -9.42
N GLY A 57 -6.99 4.60 -8.95
CA GLY A 57 -8.35 4.32 -9.38
C GLY A 57 -8.55 4.49 -10.88
N THR A 58 -7.98 5.54 -11.48
CA THR A 58 -7.98 5.74 -12.93
C THR A 58 -7.28 4.60 -13.68
N ALA A 59 -6.06 4.26 -13.26
CA ALA A 59 -5.28 3.19 -13.89
C ALA A 59 -5.97 1.82 -13.78
N ILE A 60 -6.65 1.57 -12.64
CA ILE A 60 -7.48 0.37 -12.45
C ILE A 60 -8.64 0.34 -13.45
N SER A 61 -9.36 1.46 -13.63
CA SER A 61 -10.46 1.55 -14.59
C SER A 61 -10.01 1.20 -16.01
N GLU A 62 -8.88 1.76 -16.46
CA GLU A 62 -8.32 1.50 -17.78
C GLU A 62 -7.89 0.04 -17.96
N ALA A 63 -7.22 -0.54 -16.96
CA ALA A 63 -6.79 -1.93 -17.00
C ALA A 63 -7.99 -2.91 -17.01
N ILE A 64 -9.04 -2.63 -16.24
CA ILE A 64 -10.27 -3.43 -16.25
C ILE A 64 -11.00 -3.33 -17.59
N GLU A 65 -11.07 -2.13 -18.17
CA GLU A 65 -11.67 -1.94 -19.50
C GLU A 65 -10.95 -2.78 -20.54
N LEU A 66 -9.60 -2.74 -20.57
CA LEU A 66 -8.82 -3.57 -21.49
C LEU A 66 -9.10 -5.08 -21.25
N ALA A 67 -9.12 -5.53 -20.01
CA ALA A 67 -9.38 -6.93 -19.69
C ALA A 67 -10.80 -7.38 -20.09
N ARG A 68 -11.79 -6.48 -20.06
CA ARG A 68 -13.17 -6.78 -20.46
C ARG A 68 -13.38 -6.78 -21.97
N THR A 69 -12.59 -6.01 -22.71
CA THR A 69 -12.76 -5.81 -24.15
C THR A 69 -11.82 -6.66 -25.01
N THR A 70 -10.80 -7.27 -24.40
CA THR A 70 -9.79 -8.09 -25.10
C THR A 70 -9.98 -9.57 -24.77
N PRO A 71 -10.20 -10.45 -25.75
CA PRO A 71 -10.29 -11.89 -25.52
C PRO A 71 -9.04 -12.44 -24.84
N ASN A 72 -9.24 -13.37 -23.89
CA ASN A 72 -8.19 -14.02 -23.11
C ASN A 72 -7.33 -13.09 -22.24
N CYS A 73 -7.65 -11.80 -22.13
CA CYS A 73 -7.01 -10.89 -21.22
C CYS A 73 -7.50 -11.08 -19.79
N LYS A 74 -6.58 -11.00 -18.83
CA LYS A 74 -6.88 -11.09 -17.39
C LYS A 74 -6.34 -9.85 -16.68
N TYR A 75 -7.14 -9.33 -15.77
CA TYR A 75 -6.73 -8.22 -14.91
C TYR A 75 -5.98 -8.73 -13.68
N THR A 76 -4.92 -8.04 -13.31
CA THR A 76 -4.22 -8.25 -12.03
C THR A 76 -3.87 -6.91 -11.39
N LEU A 77 -3.85 -6.89 -10.07
CA LEU A 77 -3.51 -5.73 -9.25
C LEU A 77 -2.57 -6.16 -8.13
N GLY A 78 -1.62 -5.29 -7.74
CA GLY A 78 -0.57 -5.61 -6.78
C GLY A 78 -0.93 -5.41 -5.29
N SER A 79 -2.10 -4.85 -4.95
CA SER A 79 -2.53 -4.59 -3.56
C SER A 79 -4.05 -4.54 -3.47
N VAL A 80 -4.63 -4.26 -2.29
CA VAL A 80 -6.09 -4.11 -2.04
C VAL A 80 -6.85 -5.44 -2.03
N LEU A 81 -6.62 -6.29 -3.03
CA LEU A 81 -7.35 -7.54 -3.18
C LEU A 81 -6.93 -8.58 -2.14
N SER A 82 -7.91 -9.29 -1.56
CA SER A 82 -7.66 -10.25 -0.48
C SER A 82 -6.68 -11.36 -0.86
N HIS A 83 -6.72 -11.86 -2.11
CA HIS A 83 -5.78 -12.89 -2.56
C HIS A 83 -4.33 -12.38 -2.64
N VAL A 84 -4.13 -11.09 -2.99
CA VAL A 84 -2.80 -10.47 -2.99
C VAL A 84 -2.27 -10.37 -1.56
N THR A 85 -3.10 -9.91 -0.63
CA THR A 85 -2.73 -9.85 0.80
C THR A 85 -2.40 -11.24 1.34
N LEU A 86 -3.17 -12.27 0.96
CA LEU A 86 -2.91 -13.65 1.34
C LEU A 86 -1.54 -14.13 0.84
N HIS A 87 -1.19 -13.88 -0.42
CA HIS A 87 0.14 -14.23 -0.95
C HIS A 87 1.27 -13.48 -0.23
N GLN A 88 1.04 -12.22 0.15
CA GLN A 88 2.03 -11.43 0.89
C GLN A 88 2.28 -11.96 2.31
N THR A 89 1.42 -12.79 2.87
CA THR A 89 1.61 -13.37 4.22
C THR A 89 2.83 -14.25 4.33
N ILE A 90 3.45 -14.66 3.21
CA ILE A 90 4.75 -15.35 3.23
C ILE A 90 5.81 -14.52 4.00
N ILE A 91 5.75 -13.19 3.93
CA ILE A 91 6.66 -12.29 4.64
C ILE A 91 6.49 -12.45 6.16
N GLY A 92 5.25 -12.42 6.65
CA GLY A 92 4.97 -12.62 8.08
C GLY A 92 5.29 -14.03 8.56
N LEU A 93 5.02 -15.07 7.72
CA LEU A 93 5.38 -16.45 8.04
C LEU A 93 6.89 -16.67 8.15
N GLU A 94 7.68 -16.00 7.31
CA GLU A 94 9.14 -16.01 7.43
C GLU A 94 9.60 -15.19 8.64
N ALA A 95 8.99 -14.03 8.89
CA ALA A 95 9.30 -13.20 10.04
C ALA A 95 9.02 -13.92 11.38
N GLU A 96 7.94 -14.72 11.49
CA GLU A 96 7.70 -15.58 12.67
C GLU A 96 8.91 -16.47 12.98
N LYS A 97 9.45 -17.15 11.96
CA LYS A 97 10.62 -18.02 12.12
C LYS A 97 11.89 -17.24 12.47
N GLN A 98 12.07 -16.07 11.88
CA GLN A 98 13.22 -15.22 12.15
C GLN A 98 13.18 -14.68 13.59
N MET A 99 12.00 -14.29 14.08
CA MET A 99 11.81 -13.87 15.47
C MET A 99 12.03 -15.03 16.46
N GLU A 100 11.55 -16.24 16.13
CA GLU A 100 11.84 -17.44 16.92
C GLU A 100 13.35 -17.74 17.00
N MET A 101 14.08 -17.62 15.88
CA MET A 101 15.54 -17.77 15.85
C MET A 101 16.27 -16.70 16.67
N ALA A 102 15.73 -15.50 16.75
CA ALA A 102 16.24 -14.42 17.59
C ALA A 102 15.90 -14.60 19.08
N GLY A 103 15.02 -15.53 19.43
CA GLY A 103 14.52 -15.73 20.78
C GLY A 103 13.56 -14.62 21.24
N GLU A 104 12.95 -13.90 20.30
CA GLU A 104 12.12 -12.72 20.54
C GLU A 104 10.70 -12.90 20.00
N TYR A 105 9.76 -12.12 20.53
CA TYR A 105 8.40 -12.00 20.02
C TYR A 105 7.99 -10.52 19.95
N PRO A 106 7.40 -10.03 18.84
CA PRO A 106 7.14 -8.61 18.68
C PRO A 106 5.97 -8.12 19.54
N ASP A 107 6.19 -7.05 20.29
CA ASP A 107 5.16 -6.29 21.00
C ASP A 107 4.40 -5.37 20.04
N ILE A 108 5.09 -4.86 19.02
CA ILE A 108 4.54 -3.93 18.05
C ILE A 108 4.98 -4.36 16.65
N ILE A 109 4.03 -4.46 15.72
CA ILE A 109 4.32 -4.74 14.31
C ILE A 109 3.79 -3.59 13.45
N ILE A 110 4.65 -3.06 12.56
CA ILE A 110 4.34 -1.88 11.74
C ILE A 110 4.53 -2.20 10.25
N GLY A 111 3.54 -1.82 9.44
CA GLY A 111 3.65 -1.86 7.99
C GLY A 111 3.23 -0.56 7.34
N CYS A 112 3.88 -0.14 6.25
CA CYS A 112 3.39 0.98 5.46
C CYS A 112 2.07 0.60 4.77
N PHE A 113 1.19 1.59 4.58
CA PHE A 113 -0.18 1.32 4.15
C PHE A 113 -0.60 2.11 2.91
N GLY A 114 -0.71 1.39 1.78
CA GLY A 114 -1.41 1.84 0.57
C GLY A 114 -2.79 1.20 0.49
N GLY A 115 -2.90 0.05 -0.17
CA GLY A 115 -4.13 -0.77 -0.20
C GLY A 115 -4.22 -1.80 0.93
N GLY A 116 -3.11 -2.09 1.62
CA GLY A 116 -3.08 -2.97 2.80
C GLY A 116 -2.26 -4.25 2.67
N SER A 117 -1.76 -4.60 1.48
CA SER A 117 -1.04 -5.88 1.31
C SER A 117 0.32 -5.92 2.03
N ASN A 118 1.05 -4.81 2.09
CA ASN A 118 2.31 -4.71 2.84
C ASN A 118 2.07 -4.94 4.34
N PHE A 119 1.13 -4.21 4.92
CA PHE A 119 0.73 -4.34 6.32
C PHE A 119 0.18 -5.75 6.62
N GLY A 120 -0.80 -6.21 5.84
CA GLY A 120 -1.41 -7.53 6.05
C GLY A 120 -0.42 -8.67 5.88
N GLY A 121 0.52 -8.53 4.94
CA GLY A 121 1.57 -9.52 4.70
C GLY A 121 2.45 -9.78 5.90
N ILE A 122 2.88 -8.75 6.60
CA ILE A 122 3.69 -8.92 7.82
C ILE A 122 2.83 -9.23 9.05
N CYS A 123 1.62 -8.63 9.18
CA CYS A 123 0.84 -8.68 10.40
C CYS A 123 -0.04 -9.92 10.55
N PHE A 124 -0.67 -10.42 9.47
CA PHE A 124 -1.69 -11.47 9.59
C PHE A 124 -1.22 -12.79 10.24
N PRO A 125 -0.02 -13.31 9.96
CA PRO A 125 0.48 -14.48 10.67
C PRO A 125 0.53 -14.26 12.18
N PHE A 126 1.05 -13.11 12.66
CA PHE A 126 1.09 -12.78 14.08
C PHE A 126 -0.30 -12.48 14.66
N MET A 127 -1.20 -11.85 13.91
CA MET A 127 -2.60 -11.64 14.33
C MET A 127 -3.32 -12.95 14.60
N ARG A 128 -2.97 -14.02 13.87
CA ARG A 128 -3.48 -15.35 14.13
C ARG A 128 -3.17 -15.80 15.58
N HIS A 129 -1.96 -15.53 16.08
CA HIS A 129 -1.57 -15.84 17.46
C HIS A 129 -2.33 -14.96 18.46
N SER A 130 -2.52 -13.65 18.14
CA SER A 130 -3.32 -12.77 18.99
C SER A 130 -4.77 -13.26 19.13
N ILE A 131 -5.38 -13.69 18.01
CA ILE A 131 -6.78 -14.14 17.99
C ILE A 131 -6.95 -15.53 18.62
N LYS A 132 -6.03 -16.48 18.35
CA LYS A 132 -6.17 -17.88 18.79
C LYS A 132 -5.55 -18.16 20.15
N GLU A 133 -4.47 -17.48 20.50
CA GLU A 133 -3.61 -17.78 21.63
C GLU A 133 -3.58 -16.65 22.66
N GLY A 134 -4.23 -15.52 22.37
CA GLY A 134 -4.28 -14.37 23.27
C GLY A 134 -2.95 -13.60 23.38
N LYS A 135 -2.03 -13.77 22.44
CA LYS A 135 -0.78 -12.98 22.38
C LYS A 135 -1.11 -11.50 22.25
N LYS A 136 -0.43 -10.67 23.03
CA LYS A 136 -0.64 -9.22 23.02
C LYS A 136 0.39 -8.54 22.13
N THR A 137 0.00 -8.24 20.92
CA THR A 137 0.81 -7.48 19.95
C THR A 137 -0.04 -6.33 19.40
N ARG A 138 0.52 -5.14 19.32
CA ARG A 138 -0.09 -3.99 18.62
C ARG A 138 0.28 -4.04 17.15
N TYR A 139 -0.67 -3.75 16.27
CA TYR A 139 -0.50 -3.76 14.81
C TYR A 139 -0.80 -2.38 14.26
N ILE A 140 0.22 -1.68 13.74
CA ILE A 140 0.12 -0.28 13.33
C ILE A 140 0.29 -0.16 11.83
N ALA A 141 -0.71 0.38 11.16
CA ALA A 141 -0.67 0.73 9.75
C ALA A 141 -0.21 2.19 9.59
N ALA A 142 0.95 2.40 8.94
CA ALA A 142 1.51 3.72 8.70
C ALA A 142 1.13 4.20 7.29
N GLU A 143 0.21 5.15 7.18
CA GLU A 143 -0.25 5.73 5.92
C GLU A 143 0.28 7.16 5.71
N PRO A 144 0.31 7.68 4.47
CA PRO A 144 0.68 9.07 4.25
C PRO A 144 -0.44 10.03 4.69
N ALA A 145 -0.08 11.10 5.39
CA ALA A 145 -1.01 12.15 5.83
C ALA A 145 -1.73 12.84 4.66
N SER A 146 -1.19 12.75 3.44
CA SER A 146 -1.81 13.26 2.21
C SER A 146 -2.83 12.30 1.58
N CYS A 147 -2.93 11.06 2.08
CA CYS A 147 -3.89 10.05 1.63
C CYS A 147 -4.39 9.21 2.82
N PRO A 148 -5.04 9.85 3.83
CA PRO A 148 -5.29 9.31 5.17
C PRO A 148 -6.61 8.53 5.23
N LYS A 149 -6.73 7.44 4.46
CA LYS A 149 -7.97 6.67 4.35
C LYS A 149 -8.36 5.93 5.62
N LEU A 150 -7.37 5.48 6.42
CA LEU A 150 -7.64 4.77 7.68
C LEU A 150 -7.90 5.74 8.84
N THR A 151 -7.12 6.83 8.92
CA THR A 151 -7.20 7.79 10.03
C THR A 151 -8.30 8.84 9.85
N ARG A 152 -8.64 9.21 8.61
CA ARG A 152 -9.63 10.28 8.30
C ARG A 152 -10.69 9.88 7.29
N GLY A 153 -10.61 8.67 6.70
CA GLY A 153 -11.62 8.13 5.81
C GLY A 153 -12.85 7.60 6.55
N HIS A 154 -13.85 7.19 5.79
CA HIS A 154 -15.08 6.62 6.33
C HIS A 154 -15.21 5.14 5.92
N PHE A 155 -15.74 4.32 6.83
CA PHE A 155 -16.09 2.93 6.50
C PHE A 155 -17.43 2.91 5.77
N GLN A 156 -17.39 2.60 4.47
CA GLN A 156 -18.57 2.53 3.62
C GLN A 156 -18.33 1.60 2.43
N TYR A 157 -19.41 1.30 1.70
CA TYR A 157 -19.28 0.64 0.39
C TYR A 157 -18.80 1.65 -0.64
N ASP A 158 -17.73 1.31 -1.35
CA ASP A 158 -17.13 2.16 -2.39
C ASP A 158 -16.57 1.30 -3.53
N PHE A 159 -16.34 1.94 -4.68
CA PHE A 159 -15.67 1.31 -5.81
C PHE A 159 -14.15 1.29 -5.59
N GLY A 160 -13.50 0.24 -6.08
CA GLY A 160 -12.05 0.15 -6.08
C GLY A 160 -11.39 1.01 -7.17
N ASP A 161 -12.18 1.54 -8.11
CA ASP A 161 -11.71 2.29 -9.27
C ASP A 161 -12.57 3.53 -9.54
N GLU A 162 -12.00 4.50 -10.26
CA GLU A 162 -12.63 5.82 -10.50
C GLU A 162 -13.87 5.74 -11.39
N ALA A 163 -13.90 4.86 -12.40
CA ALA A 163 -15.03 4.72 -13.32
C ALA A 163 -16.16 3.79 -12.81
N GLY A 164 -15.98 3.16 -11.66
CA GLY A 164 -16.98 2.28 -11.07
C GLY A 164 -17.10 0.93 -11.80
N TYR A 165 -16.02 0.42 -12.34
CA TYR A 165 -16.00 -0.88 -13.03
C TYR A 165 -15.77 -2.07 -12.10
N THR A 166 -15.26 -1.82 -10.88
CA THR A 166 -15.13 -2.81 -9.83
C THR A 166 -16.43 -3.03 -9.08
N PRO A 167 -16.59 -4.15 -8.37
CA PRO A 167 -17.67 -4.29 -7.41
C PRO A 167 -17.58 -3.24 -6.28
N LEU A 168 -18.73 -2.89 -5.71
CA LEU A 168 -18.80 -2.17 -4.44
C LEU A 168 -18.30 -3.07 -3.30
N LEU A 169 -17.32 -2.60 -2.55
CA LEU A 169 -16.72 -3.33 -1.43
C LEU A 169 -16.77 -2.48 -0.16
N PRO A 170 -17.01 -3.09 1.02
CA PRO A 170 -16.93 -2.37 2.29
C PRO A 170 -15.48 -2.05 2.59
N MET A 171 -15.16 -0.77 2.74
CA MET A 171 -13.79 -0.31 2.97
C MET A 171 -13.74 1.02 3.72
N PHE A 172 -12.63 1.28 4.40
CA PHE A 172 -12.26 2.65 4.75
C PHE A 172 -11.79 3.36 3.48
N THR A 173 -12.41 4.49 3.15
CA THR A 173 -12.18 5.21 1.88
C THR A 173 -12.25 6.72 2.06
N LEU A 174 -11.53 7.41 1.18
CA LEU A 174 -11.65 8.87 0.96
C LEU A 174 -12.61 9.19 -0.20
N GLY A 175 -13.22 8.15 -0.79
CA GLY A 175 -14.04 8.25 -2.00
C GLY A 175 -13.27 7.88 -3.26
N HIS A 176 -13.88 7.07 -4.16
CA HIS A 176 -13.22 6.59 -5.39
C HIS A 176 -12.83 7.71 -6.37
N ASN A 177 -13.38 8.91 -6.23
CA ASN A 177 -13.00 10.11 -6.99
C ASN A 177 -11.90 10.95 -6.30
N PHE A 178 -11.36 10.49 -5.16
CA PHE A 178 -10.30 11.20 -4.45
C PHE A 178 -9.01 11.20 -5.26
N ALA A 179 -8.48 12.39 -5.53
CA ALA A 179 -7.20 12.59 -6.20
C ALA A 179 -6.08 12.82 -5.16
N PRO A 180 -5.23 11.83 -4.89
CA PRO A 180 -4.13 11.99 -3.95
C PRO A 180 -3.13 13.05 -4.40
N ALA A 181 -2.55 13.79 -3.46
CA ALA A 181 -1.45 14.69 -3.74
C ALA A 181 -0.23 13.96 -4.33
N ASN A 182 0.59 14.69 -5.08
CA ASN A 182 1.76 14.16 -5.77
C ASN A 182 2.96 13.94 -4.82
N ILE A 183 2.80 13.05 -3.85
CA ILE A 183 3.88 12.64 -2.96
C ILE A 183 4.76 11.56 -3.60
N HIS A 184 6.01 11.44 -3.14
CA HIS A 184 6.98 10.50 -3.70
C HIS A 184 6.78 9.03 -3.29
N ALA A 185 5.83 8.72 -2.42
CA ALA A 185 5.41 7.36 -2.06
C ALA A 185 4.24 6.90 -2.94
N GLY A 186 4.50 6.66 -4.22
CA GLY A 186 3.47 6.34 -5.23
C GLY A 186 2.63 5.11 -4.89
N GLY A 187 3.24 4.09 -4.26
CA GLY A 187 2.55 2.86 -3.81
C GLY A 187 1.56 3.06 -2.67
N LEU A 188 1.58 4.22 -1.99
CA LEU A 188 0.66 4.52 -0.89
C LEU A 188 -0.50 5.45 -1.29
N ARG A 189 -0.53 5.93 -2.55
CA ARG A 189 -1.54 6.87 -3.07
C ARG A 189 -2.78 6.15 -3.59
N TYR A 190 -3.52 5.52 -2.70
CA TYR A 190 -4.77 4.85 -3.03
C TYR A 190 -5.88 5.30 -2.08
N HIS A 191 -7.07 5.59 -2.62
CA HIS A 191 -8.19 6.17 -1.88
C HIS A 191 -8.83 5.24 -0.85
N GLY A 192 -8.70 3.91 -1.04
CA GLY A 192 -9.39 2.92 -0.22
C GLY A 192 -8.45 1.90 0.43
N ALA A 193 -8.98 1.16 1.37
CA ALA A 193 -8.29 0.06 2.04
C ALA A 193 -8.93 -1.28 1.69
N GLY A 194 -8.13 -2.33 1.63
CA GLY A 194 -8.61 -3.69 1.38
C GLY A 194 -9.67 -4.12 2.41
N VAL A 195 -10.61 -4.96 1.99
CA VAL A 195 -11.79 -5.33 2.80
C VAL A 195 -11.40 -5.93 4.15
N ILE A 196 -10.43 -6.86 4.17
CA ILE A 196 -10.01 -7.53 5.40
C ILE A 196 -9.41 -6.53 6.38
N VAL A 197 -8.47 -5.70 5.95
CA VAL A 197 -7.83 -4.69 6.82
C VAL A 197 -8.82 -3.63 7.28
N SER A 198 -9.79 -3.26 6.43
CA SER A 198 -10.87 -2.36 6.82
C SER A 198 -11.73 -2.94 7.94
N GLN A 199 -12.05 -4.22 7.87
CA GLN A 199 -12.80 -4.90 8.92
C GLN A 199 -11.99 -4.99 10.21
N LEU A 200 -10.69 -5.34 10.14
CA LEU A 200 -9.81 -5.42 11.32
C LEU A 200 -9.70 -4.07 12.04
N LEU A 201 -9.58 -2.96 11.29
CA LEU A 201 -9.57 -1.63 11.89
C LEU A 201 -10.90 -1.29 12.55
N LYS A 202 -12.03 -1.60 11.89
CA LYS A 202 -13.36 -1.39 12.43
C LYS A 202 -13.61 -2.17 13.72
N ASP A 203 -13.06 -3.37 13.81
CA ASP A 203 -13.18 -4.25 14.97
C ASP A 203 -12.17 -3.92 16.09
N GLY A 204 -11.31 -2.90 15.89
CA GLY A 204 -10.31 -2.47 16.87
C GLY A 204 -9.15 -3.46 17.04
N LEU A 205 -8.91 -4.32 16.06
CA LEU A 205 -7.82 -5.32 16.08
C LEU A 205 -6.51 -4.78 15.50
N MET A 206 -6.51 -3.56 15.00
CA MET A 206 -5.33 -2.83 14.52
C MET A 206 -5.48 -1.34 14.75
N GLU A 207 -4.38 -0.63 14.65
CA GLU A 207 -4.28 0.83 14.76
C GLU A 207 -3.81 1.43 13.44
N ALA A 208 -4.05 2.72 13.25
CA ALA A 208 -3.54 3.46 12.11
C ALA A 208 -2.91 4.77 12.55
N THR A 209 -1.83 5.15 11.88
CA THR A 209 -1.17 6.45 12.05
C THR A 209 -0.87 7.06 10.70
N ASP A 210 -0.96 8.39 10.59
CA ASP A 210 -0.60 9.11 9.39
C ASP A 210 0.74 9.84 9.56
N ILE A 211 1.60 9.73 8.54
CA ILE A 211 2.96 10.27 8.54
C ILE A 211 3.08 11.36 7.48
N GLN A 212 3.65 12.50 7.87
CA GLN A 212 3.95 13.60 6.96
C GLN A 212 5.12 13.25 6.03
N GLN A 213 5.12 13.77 4.79
CA GLN A 213 6.16 13.44 3.82
C GLN A 213 7.56 13.81 4.29
N LEU A 214 7.74 14.99 4.89
CA LEU A 214 9.06 15.40 5.39
C LEU A 214 9.52 14.51 6.54
N GLU A 215 8.64 14.17 7.46
CA GLU A 215 8.91 13.24 8.55
C GLU A 215 9.36 11.87 8.02
N SER A 216 8.66 11.35 6.99
CA SER A 216 9.04 10.08 6.38
C SER A 216 10.43 10.13 5.72
N PHE A 217 10.78 11.25 5.08
CA PHE A 217 12.11 11.42 4.48
C PHE A 217 13.21 11.56 5.53
N ASP A 218 12.98 12.31 6.58
CA ASP A 218 13.94 12.45 7.70
C ASP A 218 14.20 11.09 8.35
N ALA A 219 13.14 10.33 8.59
CA ALA A 219 13.24 8.95 9.10
C ALA A 219 14.03 8.04 8.16
N GLY A 220 13.77 8.10 6.85
CA GLY A 220 14.49 7.33 5.84
C GLY A 220 15.97 7.71 5.75
N CYS A 221 16.30 9.00 5.83
CA CYS A 221 17.68 9.49 5.86
C CYS A 221 18.42 9.05 7.14
N LEU A 222 17.75 9.11 8.29
CA LEU A 222 18.29 8.61 9.55
C LEU A 222 18.58 7.11 9.47
N PHE A 223 17.62 6.33 9.01
CA PHE A 223 17.75 4.88 8.85
C PHE A 223 18.92 4.52 7.91
N ALA A 224 19.01 5.20 6.76
CA ALA A 224 20.10 4.96 5.81
C ALA A 224 21.48 5.22 6.42
N LYS A 225 21.62 6.25 7.27
CA LYS A 225 22.87 6.56 7.97
C LYS A 225 23.20 5.56 9.08
N ALA A 226 22.18 5.05 9.77
CA ALA A 226 22.36 4.11 10.88
C ALA A 226 22.60 2.68 10.39
N GLU A 227 21.84 2.23 9.38
CA GLU A 227 21.79 0.83 8.95
C GLU A 227 22.51 0.57 7.62
N GLY A 228 22.92 1.62 6.90
CA GLY A 228 23.58 1.48 5.59
C GLY A 228 22.64 1.04 4.45
N ILE A 229 21.32 1.09 4.67
CA ILE A 229 20.30 0.68 3.70
C ILE A 229 19.45 1.89 3.33
N ILE A 230 19.34 2.22 2.04
CA ILE A 230 18.44 3.28 1.56
C ILE A 230 17.04 2.68 1.41
N PRO A 231 16.06 3.09 2.25
CA PRO A 231 14.71 2.55 2.19
C PRO A 231 13.90 3.16 1.05
N ALA A 232 12.89 2.43 0.55
CA ALA A 232 11.90 3.00 -0.33
C ALA A 232 11.10 4.11 0.37
N PRO A 233 10.64 5.16 -0.33
CA PRO A 233 9.80 6.21 0.24
C PRO A 233 8.54 5.68 0.93
N GLU A 234 8.01 4.58 0.44
CA GLU A 234 6.89 3.86 1.05
C GLU A 234 7.27 3.31 2.43
N SER A 235 8.39 2.60 2.54
CA SER A 235 8.89 2.02 3.80
C SER A 235 9.31 3.07 4.82
N CYS A 236 9.69 4.28 4.36
CA CYS A 236 10.02 5.39 5.26
C CYS A 236 8.85 5.76 6.19
N HIS A 237 7.59 5.50 5.79
CA HIS A 237 6.43 5.72 6.66
C HIS A 237 6.42 4.72 7.84
N ALA A 238 6.74 3.45 7.57
CA ALA A 238 6.85 2.44 8.64
C ALA A 238 8.04 2.74 9.57
N ILE A 239 9.17 3.20 9.02
CA ILE A 239 10.35 3.60 9.80
C ILE A 239 10.02 4.80 10.70
N ALA A 240 9.33 5.83 10.19
CA ALA A 240 8.91 6.97 10.98
C ALA A 240 8.00 6.55 12.15
N ALA A 241 7.02 5.70 11.88
CA ALA A 241 6.16 5.15 12.92
C ALA A 241 6.96 4.33 13.97
N ALA A 242 7.94 3.51 13.53
CA ALA A 242 8.80 2.75 14.44
C ALA A 242 9.66 3.67 15.32
N ILE A 243 10.20 4.75 14.76
CA ILE A 243 10.95 5.76 15.53
C ILE A 243 10.03 6.44 16.56
N ASN A 244 8.78 6.74 16.21
CA ASN A 244 7.83 7.36 17.13
C ASN A 244 7.48 6.42 18.29
N GLU A 245 7.23 5.14 18.01
CA GLU A 245 7.01 4.12 19.04
C GLU A 245 8.24 3.92 19.92
N ALA A 246 9.44 3.88 19.35
CA ALA A 246 10.69 3.77 20.12
C ALA A 246 10.92 4.97 21.06
N LYS A 247 10.58 6.19 20.59
CA LYS A 247 10.62 7.39 21.46
C LYS A 247 9.63 7.30 22.61
N ALA A 248 8.40 6.84 22.33
CA ALA A 248 7.39 6.63 23.36
C ALA A 248 7.83 5.58 24.39
N CYS A 249 8.44 4.48 23.95
CA CYS A 249 9.05 3.49 24.85
C CYS A 249 10.14 4.09 25.73
N LYS A 250 11.02 4.93 25.16
CA LYS A 250 12.06 5.62 25.93
C LYS A 250 11.48 6.56 26.97
N GLU A 251 10.40 7.28 26.65
CA GLU A 251 9.72 8.21 27.57
C GLU A 251 8.99 7.48 28.69
N SER A 252 8.36 6.33 28.39
CA SER A 252 7.66 5.49 29.39
C SER A 252 8.60 4.60 30.20
N GLY A 253 9.84 4.39 29.75
CA GLY A 253 10.79 3.44 30.35
C GLY A 253 10.44 1.97 30.07
N GLU A 254 9.56 1.70 29.11
CA GLU A 254 9.19 0.32 28.72
C GLU A 254 10.16 -0.21 27.65
N GLU A 255 10.58 -1.46 27.82
CA GLU A 255 11.31 -2.20 26.79
C GLU A 255 10.30 -2.96 25.92
N LYS A 256 10.38 -2.77 24.57
CA LYS A 256 9.50 -3.43 23.59
C LYS A 256 10.27 -3.84 22.36
N VAL A 257 9.88 -4.98 21.79
CA VAL A 257 10.35 -5.46 20.50
C VAL A 257 9.45 -4.88 19.41
N ILE A 258 10.02 -4.03 18.53
CA ILE A 258 9.32 -3.40 17.42
C ILE A 258 9.78 -4.05 16.12
N LEU A 259 8.86 -4.73 15.45
CA LEU A 259 9.05 -5.30 14.11
C LEU A 259 8.40 -4.40 13.07
N PHE A 260 9.14 -3.95 12.07
CA PHE A 260 8.55 -3.21 10.95
C PHE A 260 8.94 -3.82 9.60
N ASN A 261 8.08 -3.63 8.60
CA ASN A 261 8.31 -4.17 7.27
C ASN A 261 9.14 -3.19 6.43
N LEU A 262 10.36 -3.61 6.09
CA LEU A 262 11.25 -2.90 5.15
C LEU A 262 11.08 -3.49 3.75
N SER A 263 10.10 -3.01 3.01
CA SER A 263 9.85 -3.43 1.64
C SER A 263 10.83 -2.78 0.65
N GLY A 264 11.00 -3.41 -0.51
CA GLY A 264 11.91 -2.92 -1.57
C GLY A 264 11.39 -1.68 -2.31
N HIS A 265 12.28 -1.14 -3.15
CA HIS A 265 12.00 -0.02 -4.04
C HIS A 265 11.04 -0.38 -5.18
#